data_3d9d8431a0e747fccabb9dd5116969ca
#
_entry.id   3d9d8431a0e747fccabb9dd5116969ca
#
_cell.length_a   1.000
_cell.length_b   1.000
_cell.length_c   1.000
_cell.angle_alpha   90.00
_cell.angle_beta   90.00
_cell.angle_gamma   90.00
#
_symmetry.space_group_name_H-M   'P 1'
#
loop_
_entity.id
_entity.type
_entity.pdbx_description
1 polymer ?
#
loop_
_entity_poly.entity_id
_entity_poly.type
_entity_poly.pdbx_seq_one_letter_code
_entity_poly.pdbx_strand_id
1 'polypeptide(L)'
;MKINFNLEVAKMRFILGASGSGKTTFAYKNCIEEAIKNPDKTFIILVPEQYTMQTQKAIVQLHPFHATDNIDVLSFNRLAYRVFTELGIVTPDVLDDIAKVMIIRKLSMDRSKELGVWKNQFAKTGFIDNIKSMISELYQYDISSERIEEISKNENISTGLRHKLKDLNLMYESFIGYTKDKYISTEEIPDILVKYIKESNFIKGASIILDGFTGFTPIQYKLIEELLKHCSTLSCTVTIGTGENIKEKTDEADLFNMSKGMHEKILKLCNKAAVKDIEYIDLNDKLKAKASNFVKSKAIEHIEKYFLRYKPYSKISAEKKVDIIKAANIDEEVDMVVSRIMYLVKEKDLRYKDITILCADMSSYIDKFKHKCRLNDIPVFIDDNISISSNILVEFVRACLSVVREEFSYTSVMRYIRSPLTNMDYSTLASIDDYMYICGIKGLAKIKKTWEHIPRQLSGVDIEELNISKNILFRFGH
;
A
#
# COMPACT_ATOMS: atom_id res chain seq x y z
N MET A 1 -32.58 -12.93 34.26
CA MET A 1 -33.42 -12.93 33.05
C MET A 1 -32.52 -13.36 31.89
N LYS A 2 -32.55 -14.63 31.44
CA LYS A 2 -31.76 -15.10 30.29
C LYS A 2 -32.48 -14.60 29.04
N ILE A 3 -31.94 -13.59 28.42
CA ILE A 3 -32.34 -13.19 27.07
C ILE A 3 -31.77 -14.25 26.14
N ASN A 4 -32.62 -15.19 25.70
CA ASN A 4 -32.31 -16.09 24.59
C ASN A 4 -32.26 -15.23 23.34
N PHE A 5 -31.05 -14.78 22.93
CA PHE A 5 -30.83 -14.32 21.59
C PHE A 5 -30.91 -15.57 20.68
N ASN A 6 -32.04 -15.78 20.04
CA ASN A 6 -32.07 -16.55 18.81
C ASN A 6 -31.07 -15.86 17.88
N LEU A 7 -29.93 -16.50 17.63
CA LEU A 7 -29.01 -16.11 16.56
C LEU A 7 -29.80 -16.23 15.25
N GLU A 8 -30.37 -15.10 14.80
CA GLU A 8 -30.90 -15.03 13.43
C GLU A 8 -29.75 -15.41 12.50
N VAL A 9 -29.97 -16.39 11.65
CA VAL A 9 -29.00 -16.85 10.66
C VAL A 9 -28.63 -15.64 9.78
N ALA A 10 -27.35 -15.35 9.69
CA ALA A 10 -26.86 -14.21 8.92
C ALA A 10 -27.45 -14.21 7.48
N LYS A 11 -27.79 -13.04 7.01
CA LYS A 11 -28.23 -12.84 5.62
C LYS A 11 -27.02 -12.40 4.78
N MET A 12 -26.78 -13.07 3.66
CA MET A 12 -25.78 -12.62 2.67
C MET A 12 -26.45 -11.88 1.53
N ARG A 13 -25.93 -10.69 1.18
CA ARG A 13 -26.46 -9.88 0.07
C ARG A 13 -25.34 -9.55 -0.92
N PHE A 14 -25.50 -9.92 -2.17
CA PHE A 14 -24.62 -9.51 -3.26
C PHE A 14 -25.24 -8.36 -4.05
N ILE A 15 -24.51 -7.23 -4.14
CA ILE A 15 -24.93 -6.06 -4.90
C ILE A 15 -24.07 -6.03 -6.18
N LEU A 16 -24.69 -6.45 -7.29
CA LEU A 16 -24.03 -6.62 -8.57
C LEU A 16 -24.21 -5.39 -9.46
N GLY A 17 -23.23 -5.13 -10.29
CA GLY A 17 -23.36 -4.09 -11.32
C GLY A 17 -22.04 -3.73 -12.00
N ALA A 18 -22.11 -3.10 -13.15
CA ALA A 18 -20.97 -2.61 -13.89
C ALA A 18 -20.25 -1.46 -13.13
N SER A 19 -19.03 -1.14 -13.53
CA SER A 19 -18.35 0.04 -13.00
C SER A 19 -19.21 1.29 -13.29
N GLY A 20 -19.37 2.19 -12.30
CA GLY A 20 -20.25 3.37 -12.44
C GLY A 20 -21.76 3.09 -12.34
N SER A 21 -22.20 1.85 -12.11
CA SER A 21 -23.63 1.50 -11.95
C SER A 21 -24.28 2.04 -10.66
N GLY A 22 -23.49 2.65 -9.78
CA GLY A 22 -23.98 3.20 -8.52
C GLY A 22 -24.07 2.18 -7.35
N LYS A 23 -23.38 1.03 -7.44
CA LYS A 23 -23.34 0.01 -6.36
C LYS A 23 -23.02 0.58 -4.99
N THR A 24 -21.91 1.30 -4.91
CA THR A 24 -21.44 1.97 -3.69
C THR A 24 -22.49 2.95 -3.15
N THR A 25 -23.04 3.82 -4.00
CA THR A 25 -24.07 4.78 -3.61
C THR A 25 -25.33 4.08 -3.13
N PHE A 26 -25.73 2.99 -3.79
CA PHE A 26 -26.88 2.19 -3.38
C PHE A 26 -26.64 1.52 -2.03
N ALA A 27 -25.47 0.88 -1.84
CA ALA A 27 -25.09 0.23 -0.59
C ALA A 27 -25.08 1.23 0.57
N TYR A 28 -24.49 2.42 0.37
CA TYR A 28 -24.39 3.45 1.41
C TYR A 28 -25.76 4.06 1.76
N LYS A 29 -26.59 4.38 0.77
CA LYS A 29 -27.94 4.88 1.03
C LYS A 29 -28.77 3.89 1.82
N ASN A 30 -28.76 2.62 1.42
CA ASN A 30 -29.47 1.58 2.18
C ASN A 30 -28.93 1.44 3.61
N CYS A 31 -27.62 1.49 3.77
CA CYS A 31 -26.98 1.48 5.10
C CYS A 31 -27.47 2.65 5.97
N ILE A 32 -27.47 3.85 5.44
CA ILE A 32 -27.92 5.06 6.15
C ILE A 32 -29.41 4.96 6.51
N GLU A 33 -30.25 4.51 5.58
CA GLU A 33 -31.69 4.35 5.84
C GLU A 33 -31.97 3.29 6.91
N GLU A 34 -31.24 2.17 6.90
CA GLU A 34 -31.36 1.13 7.93
C GLU A 34 -30.78 1.61 9.27
N ALA A 35 -29.70 2.39 9.28
CA ALA A 35 -29.06 2.93 10.48
C ALA A 35 -29.98 3.95 11.19
N ILE A 36 -30.66 4.82 10.45
CA ILE A 36 -31.62 5.78 10.99
C ILE A 36 -32.84 5.06 11.63
N LYS A 37 -33.27 3.95 11.02
CA LYS A 37 -34.40 3.15 11.54
C LYS A 37 -34.05 2.33 12.77
N ASN A 38 -32.78 1.99 12.95
CA ASN A 38 -32.29 1.10 14.01
C ASN A 38 -31.08 1.73 14.71
N PRO A 39 -31.28 2.76 15.55
CA PRO A 39 -30.18 3.49 16.18
C PRO A 39 -29.33 2.64 17.12
N ASP A 40 -29.89 1.59 17.71
CA ASP A 40 -29.17 0.69 18.63
C ASP A 40 -28.35 -0.39 17.92
N LYS A 41 -28.44 -0.48 16.60
CA LYS A 41 -27.72 -1.46 15.80
C LYS A 41 -26.43 -0.87 15.23
N THR A 42 -25.37 -1.66 15.26
CA THR A 42 -24.08 -1.28 14.66
C THR A 42 -24.06 -1.58 13.16
N PHE A 43 -23.60 -0.61 12.38
CA PHE A 43 -23.36 -0.73 10.94
C PHE A 43 -21.89 -0.53 10.65
N ILE A 44 -21.28 -1.46 9.92
CA ILE A 44 -19.84 -1.45 9.62
C ILE A 44 -19.65 -1.47 8.10
N ILE A 45 -18.95 -0.50 7.57
CA ILE A 45 -18.56 -0.47 6.17
C ILE A 45 -17.07 -0.76 6.09
N LEU A 46 -16.73 -1.95 5.57
CA LEU A 46 -15.36 -2.36 5.33
C LEU A 46 -14.94 -1.99 3.92
N VAL A 47 -13.85 -1.26 3.82
CA VAL A 47 -13.23 -0.81 2.56
C VAL A 47 -11.71 -1.03 2.60
N PRO A 48 -11.03 -1.09 1.45
CA PRO A 48 -9.57 -1.04 1.42
C PRO A 48 -9.04 0.19 2.16
N GLU A 49 -7.88 0.06 2.82
CA GLU A 49 -7.31 1.09 3.71
C GLU A 49 -7.29 2.49 3.10
N GLN A 50 -6.90 2.58 1.83
CA GLN A 50 -6.79 3.84 1.09
C GLN A 50 -8.12 4.56 0.85
N TYR A 51 -9.26 3.86 0.93
CA TYR A 51 -10.58 4.44 0.68
C TYR A 51 -11.33 4.84 1.96
N THR A 52 -10.80 4.55 3.14
CA THR A 52 -11.53 4.79 4.42
C THR A 52 -11.95 6.24 4.60
N MET A 53 -11.03 7.20 4.40
CA MET A 53 -11.35 8.63 4.54
C MET A 53 -12.35 9.12 3.49
N GLN A 54 -12.18 8.70 2.23
CA GLN A 54 -13.09 9.07 1.14
C GLN A 54 -14.49 8.52 1.39
N THR A 55 -14.59 7.29 1.87
CA THR A 55 -15.86 6.65 2.22
C THR A 55 -16.53 7.33 3.40
N GLN A 56 -15.80 7.65 4.48
CA GLN A 56 -16.34 8.44 5.60
C GLN A 56 -16.94 9.75 5.12
N LYS A 57 -16.20 10.50 4.29
CA LYS A 57 -16.70 11.76 3.72
C LYS A 57 -17.96 11.55 2.89
N ALA A 58 -18.02 10.48 2.08
CA ALA A 58 -19.19 10.17 1.27
C ALA A 58 -20.41 9.82 2.13
N ILE A 59 -20.25 9.04 3.20
CA ILE A 59 -21.32 8.71 4.14
C ILE A 59 -21.85 9.98 4.82
N VAL A 60 -21.00 10.83 5.38
CA VAL A 60 -21.40 12.09 6.00
C VAL A 60 -22.15 13.00 5.02
N GLN A 61 -21.70 13.07 3.76
CA GLN A 61 -22.37 13.88 2.73
C GLN A 61 -23.74 13.32 2.31
N LEU A 62 -23.89 11.99 2.31
CA LEU A 62 -25.14 11.31 1.97
C LEU A 62 -26.14 11.29 3.12
N HIS A 63 -25.66 11.35 4.37
CA HIS A 63 -26.49 11.28 5.55
C HIS A 63 -27.32 12.57 5.72
N PRO A 64 -28.62 12.49 5.95
CA PRO A 64 -29.50 13.69 6.06
C PRO A 64 -29.06 14.67 7.14
N PHE A 65 -28.48 14.18 8.22
CA PHE A 65 -28.02 15.00 9.36
C PHE A 65 -26.51 15.31 9.29
N HIS A 66 -25.81 14.94 8.23
CA HIS A 66 -24.37 15.09 8.07
C HIS A 66 -23.53 14.56 9.24
N ALA A 67 -24.04 13.53 9.91
CA ALA A 67 -23.43 12.88 11.06
C ALA A 67 -23.49 11.36 10.92
N THR A 68 -22.56 10.66 11.55
CA THR A 68 -22.56 9.20 11.65
C THR A 68 -22.45 8.85 13.12
N ASP A 69 -23.48 8.21 13.69
CA ASP A 69 -23.47 7.81 15.10
C ASP A 69 -23.20 6.30 15.24
N ASN A 70 -23.98 5.50 14.51
CA ASN A 70 -23.92 4.04 14.54
C ASN A 70 -23.35 3.41 13.25
N ILE A 71 -22.68 4.21 12.40
CA ILE A 71 -22.01 3.74 11.16
C ILE A 71 -20.51 3.93 11.26
N ASP A 72 -19.75 2.86 11.32
CA ASP A 72 -18.30 2.85 11.33
C ASP A 72 -17.75 2.50 9.95
N VAL A 73 -16.82 3.30 9.43
CA VAL A 73 -16.08 3.03 8.19
C VAL A 73 -14.65 2.60 8.53
N LEU A 74 -14.32 1.36 8.25
CA LEU A 74 -13.11 0.73 8.73
C LEU A 74 -12.40 -0.04 7.60
N SER A 75 -11.11 -0.25 7.73
CA SER A 75 -10.39 -1.33 7.05
C SER A 75 -10.36 -2.58 7.94
N PHE A 76 -9.89 -3.71 7.42
CA PHE A 76 -9.74 -4.93 8.23
C PHE A 76 -8.84 -4.73 9.45
N ASN A 77 -7.73 -4.00 9.30
CA ASN A 77 -6.85 -3.71 10.42
C ASN A 77 -7.51 -2.80 11.46
N ARG A 78 -8.21 -1.75 11.02
CA ARG A 78 -8.96 -0.86 11.93
C ARG A 78 -10.09 -1.58 12.65
N LEU A 79 -10.77 -2.52 11.98
CA LEU A 79 -11.76 -3.39 12.62
C LEU A 79 -11.12 -4.20 13.75
N ALA A 80 -9.92 -4.77 13.50
CA ALA A 80 -9.21 -5.52 14.51
C ALA A 80 -8.89 -4.66 15.74
N TYR A 81 -8.30 -3.48 15.54
CA TYR A 81 -8.00 -2.57 16.66
C TYR A 81 -9.26 -2.11 17.40
N ARG A 82 -10.37 -1.91 16.70
CA ARG A 82 -11.65 -1.56 17.32
C ARG A 82 -12.14 -2.66 18.28
N VAL A 83 -12.04 -3.92 17.82
CA VAL A 83 -12.41 -5.09 18.65
C VAL A 83 -11.42 -5.30 19.80
N PHE A 84 -10.12 -5.15 19.55
CA PHE A 84 -9.11 -5.29 20.60
C PHE A 84 -9.30 -4.24 21.69
N THR A 85 -9.63 -3.00 21.32
CA THR A 85 -9.94 -1.94 22.27
C THR A 85 -11.20 -2.25 23.07
N GLU A 86 -12.25 -2.75 22.42
CA GLU A 86 -13.49 -3.17 23.08
C GLU A 86 -13.25 -4.25 24.16
N LEU A 87 -12.44 -5.25 23.80
CA LEU A 87 -12.19 -6.41 24.66
C LEU A 87 -11.01 -6.21 25.64
N GLY A 88 -10.34 -5.06 25.60
CA GLY A 88 -9.18 -4.80 26.43
C GLY A 88 -7.99 -5.68 26.11
N ILE A 89 -7.86 -6.15 24.85
CA ILE A 89 -6.79 -7.02 24.43
C ILE A 89 -5.52 -6.19 24.20
N VAL A 90 -4.48 -6.52 24.94
CA VAL A 90 -3.13 -5.96 24.70
C VAL A 90 -2.44 -6.81 23.64
N THR A 91 -2.25 -6.24 22.46
CA THR A 91 -1.47 -6.90 21.40
C THR A 91 0.02 -6.70 21.64
N PRO A 92 0.87 -7.66 21.26
CA PRO A 92 2.31 -7.43 21.16
C PRO A 92 2.62 -6.25 20.22
N ASP A 93 3.82 -5.71 20.33
CA ASP A 93 4.26 -4.63 19.44
C ASP A 93 4.18 -5.05 17.96
N VAL A 94 3.55 -4.20 17.16
CA VAL A 94 3.39 -4.44 15.72
C VAL A 94 4.65 -4.01 14.98
N LEU A 95 5.25 -4.94 14.25
CA LEU A 95 6.41 -4.66 13.42
C LEU A 95 6.01 -3.85 12.18
N ASP A 96 6.62 -2.70 12.03
CA ASP A 96 6.63 -1.97 10.78
C ASP A 96 7.61 -2.58 9.77
N ASP A 97 7.59 -2.09 8.55
CA ASP A 97 8.45 -2.58 7.46
C ASP A 97 9.95 -2.40 7.78
N ILE A 98 10.32 -1.34 8.49
CA ILE A 98 11.72 -1.06 8.86
C ILE A 98 12.19 -2.07 9.90
N ALA A 99 11.39 -2.33 10.92
CA ALA A 99 11.69 -3.32 11.95
C ALA A 99 11.83 -4.73 11.34
N LYS A 100 10.94 -5.12 10.41
CA LYS A 100 11.06 -6.39 9.67
C LYS A 100 12.39 -6.49 8.93
N VAL A 101 12.78 -5.44 8.18
CA VAL A 101 14.07 -5.38 7.45
C VAL A 101 15.25 -5.52 8.43
N MET A 102 15.22 -4.84 9.57
CA MET A 102 16.28 -4.94 10.58
C MET A 102 16.40 -6.34 11.16
N ILE A 103 15.27 -6.99 11.49
CA ILE A 103 15.23 -8.36 12.00
C ILE A 103 15.78 -9.33 10.94
N ILE A 104 15.32 -9.24 9.69
CA ILE A 104 15.78 -10.11 8.60
C ILE A 104 17.29 -9.93 8.39
N ARG A 105 17.80 -8.71 8.45
CA ARG A 105 19.25 -8.46 8.34
C ARG A 105 20.01 -9.13 9.49
N LYS A 106 19.56 -8.99 10.73
CA LYS A 106 20.16 -9.65 11.88
C LYS A 106 20.19 -11.16 11.71
N LEU A 107 19.03 -11.76 11.40
CA LEU A 107 18.90 -13.20 11.20
C LEU A 107 19.78 -13.72 10.05
N SER A 108 19.93 -12.94 8.98
CA SER A 108 20.81 -13.32 7.86
C SER A 108 22.29 -13.35 8.26
N MET A 109 22.71 -12.51 9.21
CA MET A 109 24.06 -12.54 9.77
C MET A 109 24.23 -13.76 10.69
N ASP A 110 23.27 -13.99 11.60
CA ASP A 110 23.29 -15.10 12.54
C ASP A 110 23.29 -16.46 11.84
N ARG A 111 22.53 -16.60 10.74
CA ARG A 111 22.40 -17.82 9.94
C ARG A 111 23.30 -17.87 8.70
N SER A 112 24.28 -16.98 8.59
CA SER A 112 25.11 -16.83 7.39
C SER A 112 25.86 -18.12 6.97
N LYS A 113 26.13 -19.03 7.91
CA LYS A 113 26.78 -20.31 7.64
C LYS A 113 25.84 -21.36 7.05
N GLU A 114 24.54 -21.24 7.30
CA GLU A 114 23.49 -22.17 6.89
C GLU A 114 22.90 -21.78 5.53
N LEU A 115 23.02 -20.51 5.14
CA LEU A 115 22.55 -19.98 3.86
C LEU A 115 23.43 -20.49 2.70
N GLY A 116 22.78 -20.98 1.66
CA GLY A 116 23.42 -21.48 0.44
C GLY A 116 23.65 -20.38 -0.60
N VAL A 117 22.67 -20.20 -1.48
CA VAL A 117 22.75 -19.27 -2.63
C VAL A 117 22.67 -17.80 -2.19
N TRP A 118 22.00 -17.50 -1.09
CA TRP A 118 21.75 -16.14 -0.62
C TRP A 118 22.81 -15.58 0.31
N LYS A 119 23.77 -16.37 0.73
CA LYS A 119 24.80 -16.01 1.71
C LYS A 119 25.40 -14.62 1.50
N ASN A 120 25.75 -14.25 0.27
CA ASN A 120 26.41 -12.96 -0.06
C ASN A 120 25.42 -11.90 -0.58
N GLN A 121 24.13 -12.19 -0.69
CA GLN A 121 23.16 -11.26 -1.25
C GLN A 121 22.62 -10.28 -0.21
N PHE A 122 22.61 -10.66 1.06
CA PHE A 122 22.10 -9.84 2.16
C PHE A 122 22.90 -8.55 2.43
N ALA A 123 24.07 -8.38 1.83
CA ALA A 123 24.80 -7.11 1.84
C ALA A 123 24.07 -6.02 1.03
N LYS A 124 23.20 -6.42 0.08
CA LYS A 124 22.44 -5.52 -0.79
C LYS A 124 21.12 -5.17 -0.11
N THR A 125 20.84 -3.88 0.09
CA THR A 125 19.59 -3.41 0.72
C THR A 125 18.35 -3.88 -0.02
N GLY A 126 18.29 -3.71 -1.33
CA GLY A 126 17.12 -4.14 -2.12
C GLY A 126 16.84 -5.64 -2.08
N PHE A 127 17.85 -6.48 -1.80
CA PHE A 127 17.64 -7.91 -1.62
C PHE A 127 16.89 -8.22 -0.32
N ILE A 128 17.23 -7.52 0.77
CA ILE A 128 16.54 -7.68 2.06
C ILE A 128 15.07 -7.25 1.94
N ASP A 129 14.79 -6.15 1.21
CA ASP A 129 13.43 -5.70 0.94
C ASP A 129 12.62 -6.75 0.17
N ASN A 130 13.23 -7.43 -0.81
CA ASN A 130 12.58 -8.53 -1.52
C ASN A 130 12.26 -9.71 -0.58
N ILE A 131 13.19 -10.09 0.32
CA ILE A 131 12.94 -11.17 1.29
C ILE A 131 11.83 -10.76 2.26
N LYS A 132 11.82 -9.49 2.73
CA LYS A 132 10.73 -8.96 3.55
C LYS A 132 9.38 -9.10 2.84
N SER A 133 9.32 -8.71 1.57
CA SER A 133 8.08 -8.81 0.78
C SER A 133 7.63 -10.27 0.61
N MET A 134 8.55 -11.19 0.32
CA MET A 134 8.25 -12.61 0.24
C MET A 134 7.72 -13.17 1.56
N ILE A 135 8.32 -12.82 2.70
CA ILE A 135 7.85 -13.23 4.01
C ILE A 135 6.45 -12.69 4.29
N SER A 136 6.19 -11.40 3.99
CA SER A 136 4.86 -10.81 4.12
C SER A 136 3.82 -11.51 3.23
N GLU A 137 4.18 -11.88 2.01
CA GLU A 137 3.30 -12.65 1.12
C GLU A 137 3.02 -14.07 1.67
N LEU A 138 4.03 -14.77 2.20
CA LEU A 138 3.83 -16.09 2.80
C LEU A 138 2.81 -16.01 3.95
N TYR A 139 2.89 -14.98 4.80
CA TYR A 139 1.88 -14.73 5.84
C TYR A 139 0.49 -14.45 5.26
N GLN A 140 0.39 -13.51 4.30
CA GLN A 140 -0.89 -13.12 3.70
C GLN A 140 -1.61 -14.30 3.03
N TYR A 141 -0.84 -15.21 2.41
CA TYR A 141 -1.37 -16.38 1.72
C TYR A 141 -1.45 -17.63 2.61
N ASP A 142 -1.14 -17.50 3.92
CA ASP A 142 -1.20 -18.60 4.89
C ASP A 142 -0.35 -19.81 4.45
N ILE A 143 0.85 -19.53 3.92
CA ILE A 143 1.77 -20.56 3.46
C ILE A 143 2.70 -20.92 4.62
N SER A 144 2.61 -22.17 5.08
CA SER A 144 3.47 -22.66 6.17
C SER A 144 4.87 -23.06 5.67
N SER A 145 5.81 -23.15 6.60
CA SER A 145 7.17 -23.63 6.35
C SER A 145 7.17 -25.06 5.77
N GLU A 146 6.31 -25.94 6.29
CA GLU A 146 6.17 -27.32 5.81
C GLU A 146 5.75 -27.36 4.33
N ARG A 147 4.86 -26.43 3.93
CA ARG A 147 4.43 -26.34 2.52
C ARG A 147 5.56 -25.89 1.60
N ILE A 148 6.40 -24.96 2.03
CA ILE A 148 7.60 -24.54 1.28
C ILE A 148 8.58 -25.72 1.16
N GLU A 149 8.76 -26.49 2.23
CA GLU A 149 9.61 -27.67 2.23
C GLU A 149 9.10 -28.75 1.28
N GLU A 150 7.79 -29.05 1.28
CA GLU A 150 7.16 -29.96 0.32
C GLU A 150 7.42 -29.55 -1.13
N ILE A 151 7.19 -28.27 -1.45
CA ILE A 151 7.46 -27.74 -2.79
C ILE A 151 8.93 -27.88 -3.14
N SER A 152 9.85 -27.64 -2.19
CA SER A 152 11.28 -27.78 -2.41
C SER A 152 11.73 -29.20 -2.74
N LYS A 153 10.98 -30.23 -2.30
CA LYS A 153 11.23 -31.64 -2.56
C LYS A 153 10.66 -32.12 -3.90
N ASN A 154 9.83 -31.33 -4.57
CA ASN A 154 9.24 -31.71 -5.86
C ASN A 154 10.35 -31.89 -6.92
N GLU A 155 10.30 -32.99 -7.64
CA GLU A 155 11.29 -33.33 -8.68
C GLU A 155 11.19 -32.44 -9.93
N ASN A 156 10.03 -31.85 -10.18
CA ASN A 156 9.77 -31.04 -11.37
C ASN A 156 10.32 -29.61 -11.28
N ILE A 157 10.91 -29.18 -10.15
CA ILE A 157 11.49 -27.86 -10.01
C ILE A 157 13.00 -27.88 -10.30
N SER A 158 13.51 -26.76 -10.85
CA SER A 158 14.93 -26.61 -11.11
C SER A 158 15.77 -26.64 -9.82
N THR A 159 16.99 -27.16 -9.91
CA THR A 159 17.93 -27.19 -8.78
C THR A 159 18.16 -25.80 -8.17
N GLY A 160 18.25 -24.76 -9.02
CA GLY A 160 18.41 -23.38 -8.57
C GLY A 160 17.22 -22.87 -7.75
N LEU A 161 15.99 -23.20 -8.18
CA LEU A 161 14.78 -22.84 -7.42
C LEU A 161 14.71 -23.61 -6.08
N ARG A 162 15.07 -24.88 -6.10
CA ARG A 162 15.12 -25.71 -4.87
C ARG A 162 16.04 -25.11 -3.80
N HIS A 163 17.23 -24.64 -4.19
CA HIS A 163 18.15 -24.02 -3.25
C HIS A 163 17.61 -22.66 -2.74
N LYS A 164 16.99 -21.85 -3.61
CA LYS A 164 16.35 -20.59 -3.18
C LYS A 164 15.20 -20.84 -2.20
N LEU A 165 14.38 -21.86 -2.43
CA LEU A 165 13.28 -22.21 -1.51
C LEU A 165 13.79 -22.68 -0.16
N LYS A 166 14.92 -23.40 -0.11
CA LYS A 166 15.56 -23.79 1.16
C LYS A 166 16.04 -22.57 1.95
N ASP A 167 16.72 -21.63 1.28
CA ASP A 167 17.19 -20.40 1.92
C ASP A 167 16.00 -19.53 2.39
N LEU A 168 14.93 -19.46 1.57
CA LEU A 168 13.69 -18.75 1.96
C LEU A 168 13.05 -19.38 3.19
N ASN A 169 12.94 -20.71 3.21
CA ASN A 169 12.34 -21.43 4.33
C ASN A 169 13.14 -21.22 5.63
N LEU A 170 14.46 -21.31 5.54
CA LEU A 170 15.35 -21.04 6.68
C LEU A 170 15.15 -19.62 7.23
N MET A 171 15.06 -18.62 6.38
CA MET A 171 14.82 -17.24 6.79
C MET A 171 13.43 -17.06 7.36
N TYR A 172 12.41 -17.68 6.77
CA TYR A 172 11.03 -17.63 7.21
C TYR A 172 10.85 -18.26 8.60
N GLU A 173 11.35 -19.47 8.82
CA GLU A 173 11.35 -20.13 10.14
C GLU A 173 12.09 -19.32 11.20
N SER A 174 13.27 -18.79 10.83
CA SER A 174 14.05 -17.95 11.73
C SER A 174 13.30 -16.67 12.10
N PHE A 175 12.58 -16.06 11.15
CA PHE A 175 11.77 -14.88 11.40
C PHE A 175 10.59 -15.19 12.31
N ILE A 176 9.82 -16.25 12.04
CA ILE A 176 8.74 -16.72 12.91
C ILE A 176 9.25 -16.99 14.32
N GLY A 177 10.34 -17.74 14.44
CA GLY A 177 10.92 -18.09 15.74
C GLY A 177 11.42 -16.86 16.53
N TYR A 178 11.92 -15.83 15.84
CA TYR A 178 12.38 -14.60 16.48
C TYR A 178 11.23 -13.70 16.93
N THR A 179 10.17 -13.62 16.14
CA THR A 179 9.01 -12.74 16.42
C THR A 179 8.03 -13.37 17.40
N LYS A 180 7.98 -14.70 17.49
CA LYS A 180 7.06 -15.45 18.34
C LYS A 180 7.04 -14.90 19.77
N ASP A 181 5.84 -14.63 20.28
CA ASP A 181 5.55 -14.14 21.63
C ASP A 181 6.13 -12.74 21.98
N LYS A 182 6.80 -12.08 21.03
CA LYS A 182 7.40 -10.75 21.23
C LYS A 182 6.76 -9.69 20.35
N TYR A 183 6.56 -10.03 19.10
CA TYR A 183 6.10 -9.10 18.07
C TYR A 183 5.04 -9.77 17.21
N ILE A 184 4.20 -8.95 16.57
CA ILE A 184 3.29 -9.38 15.52
C ILE A 184 3.55 -8.59 14.24
N SER A 185 3.37 -9.21 13.10
CA SER A 185 3.38 -8.48 11.84
C SER A 185 1.99 -7.91 11.53
N THR A 186 1.93 -6.85 10.74
CA THR A 186 0.66 -6.25 10.31
C THR A 186 -0.25 -7.27 9.62
N GLU A 187 0.34 -8.25 8.95
CA GLU A 187 -0.36 -9.33 8.24
C GLU A 187 -1.03 -10.33 9.19
N GLU A 188 -0.56 -10.46 10.44
CA GLU A 188 -1.11 -11.37 11.45
C GLU A 188 -2.30 -10.78 12.20
N ILE A 189 -2.49 -9.46 12.15
CA ILE A 189 -3.58 -8.76 12.86
C ILE A 189 -4.96 -9.36 12.54
N PRO A 190 -5.34 -9.62 11.26
CA PRO A 190 -6.63 -10.23 10.95
C PRO A 190 -6.77 -11.67 11.50
N ASP A 191 -5.68 -12.45 11.57
CA ASP A 191 -5.72 -13.82 12.12
C ASP A 191 -5.92 -13.81 13.64
N ILE A 192 -5.35 -12.83 14.34
CA ILE A 192 -5.61 -12.62 15.76
C ILE A 192 -7.07 -12.22 15.98
N LEU A 193 -7.59 -11.31 15.13
CA LEU A 193 -9.00 -10.88 15.20
C LEU A 193 -9.96 -12.08 15.09
N VAL A 194 -9.71 -13.02 14.19
CA VAL A 194 -10.52 -14.23 14.01
C VAL A 194 -10.77 -14.97 15.34
N LYS A 195 -9.78 -15.02 16.23
CA LYS A 195 -9.88 -15.71 17.52
C LYS A 195 -10.85 -15.04 18.50
N TYR A 196 -11.01 -13.71 18.38
CA TYR A 196 -11.75 -12.89 19.33
C TYR A 196 -13.11 -12.38 18.81
N ILE A 197 -13.42 -12.56 17.52
CA ILE A 197 -14.68 -12.08 16.91
C ILE A 197 -15.90 -12.53 17.69
N LYS A 198 -15.95 -13.79 18.14
CA LYS A 198 -17.07 -14.36 18.87
C LYS A 198 -17.38 -13.65 20.20
N GLU A 199 -16.41 -12.96 20.78
CA GLU A 199 -16.50 -12.27 22.06
C GLU A 199 -16.92 -10.80 21.90
N SER A 200 -16.81 -10.24 20.68
CA SER A 200 -17.10 -8.84 20.41
C SER A 200 -18.60 -8.56 20.31
N ASN A 201 -19.10 -7.66 21.15
CA ASN A 201 -20.46 -7.14 21.06
C ASN A 201 -20.59 -6.14 19.88
N PHE A 202 -19.51 -5.50 19.48
CA PHE A 202 -19.47 -4.59 18.33
C PHE A 202 -19.81 -5.30 17.02
N ILE A 203 -19.39 -6.57 16.88
CA ILE A 203 -19.65 -7.39 15.67
C ILE A 203 -20.96 -8.16 15.78
N LYS A 204 -21.33 -8.56 16.99
CA LYS A 204 -22.52 -9.40 17.20
C LYS A 204 -23.80 -8.70 16.76
N GLY A 205 -24.47 -9.27 15.78
CA GLY A 205 -25.70 -8.70 15.21
C GLY A 205 -25.48 -7.46 14.34
N ALA A 206 -24.25 -7.03 14.11
CA ALA A 206 -23.96 -5.90 13.24
C ALA A 206 -24.37 -6.15 11.77
N SER A 207 -24.64 -5.09 11.04
CA SER A 207 -24.81 -5.12 9.59
C SER A 207 -23.50 -4.68 8.92
N ILE A 208 -22.91 -5.55 8.12
CA ILE A 208 -21.57 -5.34 7.54
C ILE A 208 -21.65 -5.20 6.02
N ILE A 209 -20.95 -4.23 5.47
CA ILE A 209 -20.82 -4.02 4.02
C ILE A 209 -19.35 -4.15 3.64
N LEU A 210 -19.05 -4.99 2.64
CA LEU A 210 -17.76 -5.09 1.96
C LEU A 210 -17.85 -4.31 0.65
N ASP A 211 -17.16 -3.18 0.54
CA ASP A 211 -17.22 -2.35 -0.67
C ASP A 211 -15.83 -2.05 -1.23
N GLY A 212 -15.73 -2.06 -2.57
CA GLY A 212 -14.49 -1.72 -3.28
C GLY A 212 -13.44 -2.83 -3.35
N PHE A 213 -13.78 -4.06 -3.00
CA PHE A 213 -12.88 -5.21 -3.11
C PHE A 213 -13.03 -5.94 -4.45
N THR A 214 -11.91 -6.40 -5.00
CA THR A 214 -11.87 -7.27 -6.19
C THR A 214 -11.54 -8.72 -5.83
N GLY A 215 -11.11 -8.96 -4.60
CA GLY A 215 -10.74 -10.25 -4.03
C GLY A 215 -10.23 -10.10 -2.61
N PHE A 216 -10.00 -11.20 -1.94
CA PHE A 216 -9.51 -11.25 -0.56
C PHE A 216 -8.35 -12.22 -0.44
N THR A 217 -7.45 -11.96 0.50
CA THR A 217 -6.41 -12.91 0.88
C THR A 217 -7.01 -14.10 1.66
N PRO A 218 -6.34 -15.25 1.73
CA PRO A 218 -6.83 -16.38 2.51
C PRO A 218 -7.18 -16.04 3.96
N ILE A 219 -6.37 -15.21 4.63
CA ILE A 219 -6.63 -14.75 5.99
C ILE A 219 -7.90 -13.89 6.05
N GLN A 220 -8.10 -13.00 5.08
CA GLN A 220 -9.33 -12.20 5.00
C GLN A 220 -10.56 -13.08 4.75
N TYR A 221 -10.45 -14.15 3.95
CA TYR A 221 -11.54 -15.12 3.79
C TYR A 221 -11.87 -15.83 5.10
N LYS A 222 -10.86 -16.24 5.91
CA LYS A 222 -11.10 -16.80 7.25
C LYS A 222 -11.87 -15.80 8.14
N LEU A 223 -11.46 -14.52 8.09
CA LEU A 223 -12.12 -13.46 8.83
C LEU A 223 -13.59 -13.27 8.37
N ILE A 224 -13.84 -13.26 7.06
CA ILE A 224 -15.20 -13.16 6.50
C ILE A 224 -16.06 -14.36 6.93
N GLU A 225 -15.50 -15.56 7.00
CA GLU A 225 -16.19 -16.75 7.49
C GLU A 225 -16.67 -16.55 8.93
N GLU A 226 -15.82 -16.02 9.82
CA GLU A 226 -16.20 -15.74 11.20
C GLU A 226 -17.20 -14.57 11.30
N LEU A 227 -17.05 -13.53 10.49
CA LEU A 227 -18.03 -12.43 10.43
C LEU A 227 -19.42 -12.94 10.04
N LEU A 228 -19.52 -13.86 9.07
CA LEU A 228 -20.79 -14.49 8.65
C LEU A 228 -21.48 -15.28 9.78
N LYS A 229 -20.75 -15.80 10.74
CA LYS A 229 -21.30 -16.55 11.88
C LYS A 229 -21.89 -15.64 12.96
N HIS A 230 -21.47 -14.38 13.03
CA HIS A 230 -21.76 -13.49 14.15
C HIS A 230 -22.51 -12.20 13.75
N CYS A 231 -22.46 -11.76 12.50
CA CYS A 231 -23.21 -10.60 12.02
C CYS A 231 -24.67 -10.96 11.69
N SER A 232 -25.55 -9.96 11.62
CA SER A 232 -26.94 -10.16 11.16
C SER A 232 -27.07 -10.15 9.64
N THR A 233 -26.30 -9.30 8.97
CA THR A 233 -26.29 -9.16 7.52
C THR A 233 -24.89 -8.85 7.05
N LEU A 234 -24.43 -9.55 6.00
CA LEU A 234 -23.20 -9.22 5.29
C LEU A 234 -23.55 -8.91 3.84
N SER A 235 -23.22 -7.70 3.39
CA SER A 235 -23.46 -7.26 2.02
C SER A 235 -22.11 -7.11 1.32
N CYS A 236 -21.99 -7.54 0.05
CA CYS A 236 -20.77 -7.39 -0.73
C CYS A 236 -21.09 -6.76 -2.09
N THR A 237 -20.41 -5.65 -2.42
CA THR A 237 -20.49 -5.08 -3.76
C THR A 237 -19.57 -5.85 -4.71
N VAL A 238 -20.10 -6.26 -5.84
CA VAL A 238 -19.34 -7.03 -6.83
C VAL A 238 -19.45 -6.37 -8.20
N THR A 239 -18.31 -6.08 -8.78
CA THR A 239 -18.25 -5.49 -10.11
C THR A 239 -18.36 -6.59 -11.17
N ILE A 240 -19.42 -6.52 -11.97
CA ILE A 240 -19.64 -7.41 -13.09
C ILE A 240 -20.30 -6.64 -14.24
N GLY A 241 -19.93 -6.95 -15.47
CA GLY A 241 -20.42 -6.22 -16.63
C GLY A 241 -21.89 -6.48 -16.95
N THR A 242 -22.47 -5.57 -17.72
CA THR A 242 -23.85 -5.69 -18.20
C THR A 242 -24.02 -6.94 -19.04
N GLY A 243 -24.99 -7.79 -18.69
CA GLY A 243 -25.29 -9.03 -19.39
C GLY A 243 -24.33 -10.20 -19.10
N GLU A 244 -23.45 -10.04 -18.10
CA GLU A 244 -22.60 -11.11 -17.60
C GLU A 244 -23.29 -11.89 -16.46
N ASN A 245 -23.08 -13.20 -16.42
CA ASN A 245 -23.62 -14.05 -15.35
C ASN A 245 -22.55 -14.30 -14.29
N ILE A 246 -22.78 -13.85 -13.07
CA ILE A 246 -21.86 -14.00 -11.93
C ILE A 246 -21.61 -15.48 -11.55
N LYS A 247 -22.54 -16.38 -11.86
CA LYS A 247 -22.47 -17.81 -11.53
C LYS A 247 -21.80 -18.66 -12.63
N GLU A 248 -21.48 -18.04 -13.77
CA GLU A 248 -20.84 -18.73 -14.86
C GLU A 248 -19.37 -18.99 -14.54
N LYS A 249 -18.90 -20.21 -14.84
CA LYS A 249 -17.47 -20.54 -14.73
C LYS A 249 -16.66 -19.68 -15.69
N THR A 250 -15.54 -19.18 -15.20
CA THR A 250 -14.67 -18.29 -15.94
C THR A 250 -13.34 -18.93 -16.28
N ASP A 251 -12.77 -18.45 -17.37
CA ASP A 251 -11.37 -18.65 -17.75
C ASP A 251 -10.52 -17.51 -17.13
N GLU A 252 -9.21 -17.72 -16.98
CA GLU A 252 -8.27 -16.70 -16.54
C GLU A 252 -8.26 -15.46 -17.45
N ALA A 253 -8.61 -15.63 -18.72
CA ALA A 253 -8.76 -14.55 -19.69
C ALA A 253 -10.05 -13.72 -19.53
N ASP A 254 -11.00 -14.12 -18.69
CA ASP A 254 -12.24 -13.36 -18.47
C ASP A 254 -11.96 -12.09 -17.68
N LEU A 255 -12.44 -10.95 -18.20
CA LEU A 255 -12.29 -9.63 -17.54
C LEU A 255 -12.81 -9.61 -16.10
N PHE A 256 -13.83 -10.42 -15.79
CA PHE A 256 -14.44 -10.49 -14.45
C PHE A 256 -14.05 -11.74 -13.68
N ASN A 257 -13.00 -12.46 -14.10
CA ASN A 257 -12.54 -13.66 -13.42
C ASN A 257 -12.31 -13.44 -11.90
N MET A 258 -11.64 -12.34 -11.53
CA MET A 258 -11.41 -12.01 -10.12
C MET A 258 -12.72 -11.82 -9.34
N SER A 259 -13.67 -11.07 -9.88
CA SER A 259 -14.98 -10.83 -9.27
C SER A 259 -15.81 -12.10 -9.13
N LYS A 260 -15.83 -12.93 -10.16
CA LYS A 260 -16.52 -14.23 -10.15
C LYS A 260 -15.88 -15.21 -9.19
N GLY A 261 -14.55 -15.26 -9.16
CA GLY A 261 -13.77 -16.06 -8.20
C GLY A 261 -13.99 -15.61 -6.73
N MET A 262 -14.06 -14.30 -6.48
CA MET A 262 -14.41 -13.76 -5.16
C MET A 262 -15.80 -14.19 -4.74
N HIS A 263 -16.79 -14.05 -5.63
CA HIS A 263 -18.18 -14.47 -5.37
C HIS A 263 -18.26 -15.98 -5.06
N GLU A 264 -17.63 -16.84 -5.86
CA GLU A 264 -17.61 -18.30 -5.64
C GLU A 264 -17.02 -18.66 -4.27
N LYS A 265 -15.91 -18.01 -3.90
CA LYS A 265 -15.27 -18.25 -2.60
C LYS A 265 -16.19 -17.82 -1.45
N ILE A 266 -16.83 -16.63 -1.53
CA ILE A 266 -17.79 -16.18 -0.51
C ILE A 266 -18.97 -17.15 -0.41
N LEU A 267 -19.50 -17.66 -1.52
CA LEU A 267 -20.57 -18.67 -1.48
C LEU A 267 -20.15 -19.95 -0.76
N LYS A 268 -18.89 -20.41 -0.96
CA LYS A 268 -18.35 -21.55 -0.22
C LYS A 268 -18.29 -21.26 1.29
N LEU A 269 -17.96 -20.01 1.68
CA LEU A 269 -17.96 -19.60 3.10
C LEU A 269 -19.38 -19.53 3.65
N CYS A 270 -20.36 -19.04 2.90
CA CYS A 270 -21.77 -19.05 3.31
C CYS A 270 -22.25 -20.47 3.62
N ASN A 271 -21.90 -21.44 2.77
CA ASN A 271 -22.23 -22.85 3.02
C ASN A 271 -21.58 -23.39 4.32
N LYS A 272 -20.31 -23.05 4.57
CA LYS A 272 -19.61 -23.44 5.82
C LYS A 272 -20.22 -22.76 7.05
N ALA A 273 -20.62 -21.52 6.95
CA ALA A 273 -21.26 -20.76 8.03
C ALA A 273 -22.77 -21.05 8.17
N ALA A 274 -23.31 -21.99 7.39
CA ALA A 274 -24.75 -22.35 7.36
C ALA A 274 -25.70 -21.20 7.02
N VAL A 275 -25.23 -20.18 6.28
CA VAL A 275 -26.02 -19.05 5.79
C VAL A 275 -26.90 -19.53 4.63
N LYS A 276 -28.23 -19.53 4.80
CA LYS A 276 -29.20 -19.99 3.80
C LYS A 276 -29.86 -18.85 3.03
N ASP A 277 -29.98 -17.67 3.62
CA ASP A 277 -30.60 -16.50 2.99
C ASP A 277 -29.55 -15.73 2.18
N ILE A 278 -29.56 -15.93 0.86
CA ILE A 278 -28.65 -15.28 -0.10
C ILE A 278 -29.46 -14.48 -1.09
N GLU A 279 -29.34 -13.16 -1.00
CA GLU A 279 -30.01 -12.19 -1.84
C GLU A 279 -29.08 -11.64 -2.93
N TYR A 280 -29.59 -11.49 -4.15
CA TYR A 280 -28.90 -10.84 -5.25
C TYR A 280 -29.63 -9.58 -5.68
N ILE A 281 -28.94 -8.45 -5.69
CA ILE A 281 -29.46 -7.16 -6.17
C ILE A 281 -28.63 -6.78 -7.40
N ASP A 282 -29.19 -6.99 -8.59
CA ASP A 282 -28.54 -6.58 -9.84
C ASP A 282 -28.98 -5.15 -10.22
N LEU A 283 -28.02 -4.23 -10.19
CA LEU A 283 -28.24 -2.84 -10.56
C LEU A 283 -28.14 -2.62 -12.06
N ASN A 284 -27.56 -3.54 -12.84
CA ASN A 284 -27.53 -3.45 -14.28
C ASN A 284 -28.96 -3.50 -14.88
N ASP A 285 -29.86 -4.29 -14.31
CA ASP A 285 -31.27 -4.37 -14.76
C ASP A 285 -32.09 -3.15 -14.32
N LYS A 286 -31.82 -2.60 -13.15
CA LYS A 286 -32.48 -1.38 -12.66
C LYS A 286 -32.08 -0.13 -13.43
N LEU A 287 -30.88 -0.12 -14.02
CA LEU A 287 -30.32 1.00 -14.77
C LEU A 287 -30.89 1.14 -16.19
N LYS A 288 -31.51 0.11 -16.74
CA LYS A 288 -32.32 0.24 -17.97
C LYS A 288 -33.48 1.23 -17.82
N ALA A 289 -33.86 1.57 -16.58
CA ALA A 289 -34.99 2.43 -16.29
C ALA A 289 -34.64 3.87 -15.86
N LYS A 290 -33.44 4.15 -15.30
CA LYS A 290 -33.05 5.51 -14.85
C LYS A 290 -31.52 5.70 -14.88
N ALA A 291 -31.07 6.49 -15.87
CA ALA A 291 -29.86 7.32 -15.86
C ALA A 291 -28.62 6.76 -15.11
N SER A 292 -27.95 5.75 -15.66
CA SER A 292 -26.55 5.50 -15.35
C SER A 292 -25.68 6.61 -15.94
N ASN A 293 -24.47 6.83 -15.37
CA ASN A 293 -23.51 7.74 -15.97
C ASN A 293 -23.15 7.38 -17.42
N PHE A 294 -23.36 6.12 -17.84
CA PHE A 294 -23.20 5.63 -19.22
C PHE A 294 -24.28 6.14 -20.18
N VAL A 295 -25.49 6.44 -19.71
CA VAL A 295 -26.58 6.98 -20.58
C VAL A 295 -26.20 8.30 -21.19
N LYS A 296 -25.23 9.02 -20.59
CA LYS A 296 -24.75 10.32 -21.11
C LYS A 296 -23.78 10.19 -22.28
N SER A 297 -23.24 9.00 -22.59
CA SER A 297 -22.28 8.80 -23.68
C SER A 297 -22.40 7.39 -24.29
N LYS A 298 -22.99 7.33 -25.48
CA LYS A 298 -23.07 6.08 -26.28
C LYS A 298 -21.70 5.49 -26.58
N ALA A 299 -20.66 6.32 -26.74
CA ALA A 299 -19.31 5.86 -27.01
C ALA A 299 -18.73 5.10 -25.81
N ILE A 300 -18.88 5.61 -24.60
CA ILE A 300 -18.38 4.98 -23.37
C ILE A 300 -19.18 3.70 -23.06
N GLU A 301 -20.50 3.73 -23.25
CA GLU A 301 -21.36 2.54 -23.11
C GLU A 301 -20.93 1.41 -24.06
N HIS A 302 -20.61 1.76 -25.31
CA HIS A 302 -20.13 0.81 -26.29
C HIS A 302 -18.78 0.19 -25.89
N ILE A 303 -17.84 1.02 -25.43
CA ILE A 303 -16.54 0.54 -24.94
C ILE A 303 -16.73 -0.38 -23.73
N GLU A 304 -17.54 0.00 -22.75
CA GLU A 304 -17.82 -0.82 -21.58
C GLU A 304 -18.38 -2.19 -21.98
N LYS A 305 -19.27 -2.23 -22.96
CA LYS A 305 -19.93 -3.45 -23.38
C LYS A 305 -19.05 -4.41 -24.17
N TYR A 306 -18.08 -3.92 -24.94
CA TYR A 306 -17.35 -4.74 -25.91
C TYR A 306 -15.84 -4.79 -25.70
N PHE A 307 -15.23 -3.80 -25.05
CA PHE A 307 -13.79 -3.74 -24.88
C PHE A 307 -13.27 -4.92 -24.04
N LEU A 308 -12.28 -5.62 -24.54
CA LEU A 308 -11.66 -6.82 -23.94
C LEU A 308 -12.61 -7.99 -23.65
N ARG A 309 -13.77 -8.06 -24.33
CA ARG A 309 -14.73 -9.14 -24.08
C ARG A 309 -14.82 -10.17 -25.21
N TYR A 310 -14.04 -10.02 -26.26
CA TYR A 310 -14.01 -10.94 -27.42
C TYR A 310 -15.39 -11.29 -27.97
N LYS A 311 -16.37 -10.39 -27.86
CA LYS A 311 -17.73 -10.56 -28.39
C LYS A 311 -17.86 -9.82 -29.72
N PRO A 312 -18.67 -10.35 -30.67
CA PRO A 312 -19.00 -9.64 -31.90
C PRO A 312 -19.62 -8.28 -31.57
N TYR A 313 -19.19 -7.24 -32.27
CA TYR A 313 -19.72 -5.89 -32.09
C TYR A 313 -20.17 -5.29 -33.42
N SER A 314 -21.16 -4.41 -33.38
CA SER A 314 -21.59 -3.59 -34.50
C SER A 314 -20.99 -2.19 -34.37
N LYS A 315 -20.63 -1.60 -35.52
CA LYS A 315 -20.23 -0.19 -35.54
C LYS A 315 -21.39 0.70 -35.11
N ILE A 316 -21.14 1.64 -34.25
CA ILE A 316 -22.11 2.66 -33.83
C ILE A 316 -21.67 4.05 -34.30
N SER A 317 -22.65 4.89 -34.63
CA SER A 317 -22.41 6.32 -34.76
C SER A 317 -22.56 6.94 -33.36
N ALA A 318 -21.49 7.49 -32.82
CA ALA A 318 -21.47 8.11 -31.52
C ALA A 318 -20.69 9.42 -31.58
N GLU A 319 -20.96 10.29 -30.61
CA GLU A 319 -20.17 11.50 -30.41
C GLU A 319 -18.70 11.16 -30.15
N LYS A 320 -17.79 12.00 -30.65
CA LYS A 320 -16.37 11.86 -30.39
C LYS A 320 -16.09 12.24 -28.92
N LYS A 321 -16.01 11.22 -28.05
CA LYS A 321 -15.76 11.34 -26.62
C LYS A 321 -14.47 10.66 -26.15
N VAL A 322 -13.82 9.92 -27.04
CA VAL A 322 -12.59 9.19 -26.79
C VAL A 322 -11.56 9.57 -27.83
N ASP A 323 -10.42 10.02 -27.39
CA ASP A 323 -9.26 10.31 -28.22
C ASP A 323 -8.11 9.36 -27.86
N ILE A 324 -7.38 8.89 -28.87
CA ILE A 324 -6.14 8.13 -28.69
C ILE A 324 -5.00 9.03 -29.13
N ILE A 325 -4.06 9.25 -28.24
CA ILE A 325 -2.90 10.11 -28.50
C ILE A 325 -1.66 9.22 -28.47
N LYS A 326 -0.78 9.37 -29.45
CA LYS A 326 0.51 8.70 -29.50
C LYS A 326 1.61 9.74 -29.38
N ALA A 327 2.43 9.64 -28.34
CA ALA A 327 3.60 10.47 -28.12
C ALA A 327 4.88 9.72 -28.53
N ALA A 328 5.96 10.41 -28.79
CA ALA A 328 7.25 9.82 -29.13
C ALA A 328 8.00 9.31 -27.89
N ASN A 329 7.79 9.94 -26.74
CA ASN A 329 8.42 9.57 -25.48
C ASN A 329 7.53 10.03 -24.29
N ILE A 330 7.94 9.66 -23.07
CA ILE A 330 7.20 9.97 -21.84
C ILE A 330 7.11 11.49 -21.58
N ASP A 331 8.14 12.25 -21.90
CA ASP A 331 8.14 13.71 -21.65
C ASP A 331 7.12 14.41 -22.55
N GLU A 332 7.07 14.03 -23.82
CA GLU A 332 6.07 14.54 -24.77
C GLU A 332 4.65 14.11 -24.37
N GLU A 333 4.49 12.87 -23.91
CA GLU A 333 3.20 12.37 -23.41
C GLU A 333 2.69 13.21 -22.23
N VAL A 334 3.56 13.52 -21.27
CA VAL A 334 3.22 14.38 -20.13
C VAL A 334 2.88 15.80 -20.59
N ASP A 335 3.64 16.38 -21.53
CA ASP A 335 3.36 17.70 -22.09
C ASP A 335 1.99 17.76 -22.80
N MET A 336 1.67 16.71 -23.57
CA MET A 336 0.37 16.60 -24.25
C MET A 336 -0.78 16.50 -23.25
N VAL A 337 -0.61 15.72 -22.17
CA VAL A 337 -1.62 15.58 -21.12
C VAL A 337 -1.82 16.91 -20.38
N VAL A 338 -0.72 17.57 -19.98
CA VAL A 338 -0.78 18.88 -19.30
C VAL A 338 -1.47 19.93 -20.18
N SER A 339 -1.12 19.99 -21.47
CA SER A 339 -1.76 20.89 -22.43
C SER A 339 -3.26 20.59 -22.58
N ARG A 340 -3.63 19.28 -22.58
CA ARG A 340 -5.03 18.86 -22.63
C ARG A 340 -5.81 19.25 -21.38
N ILE A 341 -5.23 19.15 -20.20
CA ILE A 341 -5.82 19.60 -18.94
C ILE A 341 -6.10 21.10 -19.01
N MET A 342 -5.12 21.90 -19.42
CA MET A 342 -5.27 23.34 -19.57
C MET A 342 -6.39 23.71 -20.54
N TYR A 343 -6.44 23.01 -21.69
CA TYR A 343 -7.52 23.19 -22.66
C TYR A 343 -8.89 22.85 -22.06
N LEU A 344 -9.01 21.75 -21.35
CA LEU A 344 -10.28 21.32 -20.74
C LEU A 344 -10.77 22.31 -19.68
N VAL A 345 -9.87 22.89 -18.90
CA VAL A 345 -10.22 23.86 -17.87
C VAL A 345 -10.56 25.23 -18.50
N LYS A 346 -9.74 25.70 -19.47
CA LYS A 346 -9.93 27.03 -20.05
C LYS A 346 -11.08 27.10 -21.06
N GLU A 347 -11.22 26.07 -21.91
CA GLU A 347 -12.15 26.10 -23.05
C GLU A 347 -13.41 25.26 -22.85
N LYS A 348 -13.41 24.33 -21.87
CA LYS A 348 -14.54 23.43 -21.59
C LYS A 348 -15.14 23.62 -20.19
N ASP A 349 -14.69 24.63 -19.46
CA ASP A 349 -15.20 25.03 -18.14
C ASP A 349 -15.19 23.87 -17.10
N LEU A 350 -14.26 22.92 -17.26
CA LEU A 350 -14.04 21.86 -16.29
C LEU A 350 -13.16 22.37 -15.15
N ARG A 351 -13.38 21.83 -13.95
CA ARG A 351 -12.51 22.11 -12.79
C ARG A 351 -11.41 21.07 -12.71
N TYR A 352 -10.25 21.42 -12.19
CA TYR A 352 -9.16 20.49 -11.98
C TYR A 352 -9.59 19.21 -11.23
N LYS A 353 -10.46 19.34 -10.22
CA LYS A 353 -11.00 18.20 -9.47
C LYS A 353 -11.92 17.25 -10.26
N ASP A 354 -12.36 17.66 -11.45
CA ASP A 354 -13.21 16.85 -12.33
C ASP A 354 -12.35 16.01 -13.30
N ILE A 355 -11.01 16.17 -13.25
CA ILE A 355 -10.05 15.50 -14.13
C ILE A 355 -9.22 14.51 -13.32
N THR A 356 -9.15 13.27 -13.79
CA THR A 356 -8.34 12.21 -13.19
C THR A 356 -7.38 11.62 -14.22
N ILE A 357 -6.13 11.40 -13.81
CA ILE A 357 -5.11 10.73 -14.61
C ILE A 357 -4.88 9.35 -14.01
N LEU A 358 -4.97 8.33 -14.82
CA LEU A 358 -4.66 6.95 -14.44
C LEU A 358 -3.35 6.53 -15.12
N CYS A 359 -2.42 6.01 -14.36
CA CYS A 359 -1.13 5.56 -14.85
C CYS A 359 -0.81 4.16 -14.28
N ALA A 360 -0.42 3.24 -15.14
CA ALA A 360 -0.08 1.88 -14.73
C ALA A 360 1.29 1.80 -14.01
N ASP A 361 2.27 2.60 -14.47
CA ASP A 361 3.58 2.74 -13.82
C ASP A 361 3.79 4.19 -13.38
N MET A 362 3.52 4.43 -12.11
CA MET A 362 3.67 5.76 -11.51
C MET A 362 5.13 6.22 -11.44
N SER A 363 6.07 5.31 -11.22
CA SER A 363 7.48 5.62 -10.95
C SER A 363 8.15 6.41 -12.07
N SER A 364 7.83 6.07 -13.31
CA SER A 364 8.37 6.73 -14.51
C SER A 364 7.77 8.11 -14.81
N TYR A 365 6.59 8.41 -14.25
CA TYR A 365 5.81 9.61 -14.59
C TYR A 365 5.74 10.67 -13.50
N ILE A 366 5.82 10.28 -12.22
CA ILE A 366 5.54 11.17 -11.07
C ILE A 366 6.34 12.47 -11.11
N ASP A 367 7.67 12.38 -11.22
CA ASP A 367 8.54 13.55 -11.15
C ASP A 367 8.31 14.50 -12.33
N LYS A 368 8.07 13.92 -13.52
CA LYS A 368 7.75 14.67 -14.73
C LYS A 368 6.42 15.42 -14.58
N PHE A 369 5.38 14.75 -14.11
CA PHE A 369 4.08 15.39 -13.84
C PHE A 369 4.17 16.45 -12.76
N LYS A 370 4.82 16.19 -11.63
CA LYS A 370 5.03 17.19 -10.57
C LYS A 370 5.71 18.43 -11.10
N HIS A 371 6.77 18.25 -11.90
CA HIS A 371 7.53 19.34 -12.48
C HIS A 371 6.67 20.17 -13.47
N LYS A 372 6.02 19.51 -14.44
CA LYS A 372 5.24 20.17 -15.48
C LYS A 372 3.97 20.83 -14.92
N CYS A 373 3.27 20.20 -13.97
CA CYS A 373 2.13 20.79 -13.29
C CYS A 373 2.52 22.05 -12.51
N ARG A 374 3.67 22.04 -11.81
CA ARG A 374 4.19 23.21 -11.11
C ARG A 374 4.54 24.36 -12.07
N LEU A 375 5.15 24.07 -13.21
CA LEU A 375 5.49 25.09 -14.22
C LEU A 375 4.26 25.76 -14.84
N ASN A 376 3.11 25.09 -14.82
CA ASN A 376 1.85 25.57 -15.40
C ASN A 376 0.79 25.93 -14.35
N ASP A 377 1.17 26.06 -13.07
CA ASP A 377 0.29 26.37 -11.94
C ASP A 377 -0.95 25.46 -11.84
N ILE A 378 -0.80 24.18 -12.21
CA ILE A 378 -1.86 23.18 -12.15
C ILE A 378 -1.84 22.52 -10.77
N PRO A 379 -2.91 22.67 -9.95
CA PRO A 379 -3.01 21.95 -8.69
C PRO A 379 -3.20 20.45 -8.95
N VAL A 380 -2.26 19.63 -8.47
CA VAL A 380 -2.28 18.19 -8.63
C VAL A 380 -2.13 17.51 -7.27
N PHE A 381 -2.94 16.49 -7.03
CA PHE A 381 -2.75 15.54 -5.94
C PHE A 381 -2.23 14.22 -6.50
N ILE A 382 -1.13 13.74 -5.97
CA ILE A 382 -0.53 12.45 -6.33
C ILE A 382 -0.40 11.64 -5.05
N ASP A 383 -1.06 10.50 -5.01
CA ASP A 383 -0.99 9.56 -3.88
C ASP A 383 0.30 8.73 -3.99
N ASP A 384 1.37 9.28 -3.43
CA ASP A 384 2.71 8.68 -3.49
C ASP A 384 3.51 8.98 -2.23
N ASN A 385 4.35 8.03 -1.84
CA ASN A 385 5.31 8.20 -0.75
C ASN A 385 6.56 8.94 -1.24
N ILE A 386 6.82 10.11 -0.67
CA ILE A 386 8.02 10.88 -1.01
C ILE A 386 9.20 10.33 -0.22
N SER A 387 10.27 9.96 -0.95
CA SER A 387 11.53 9.60 -0.29
C SER A 387 12.14 10.82 0.41
N ILE A 388 12.37 10.70 1.70
CA ILE A 388 13.06 11.75 2.48
C ILE A 388 14.58 11.65 2.40
N SER A 389 15.13 10.70 1.66
CA SER A 389 16.58 10.46 1.58
C SER A 389 17.39 11.64 1.04
N SER A 390 16.78 12.50 0.23
CA SER A 390 17.37 13.75 -0.28
C SER A 390 17.12 14.97 0.60
N ASN A 391 16.42 14.82 1.72
CA ASN A 391 16.23 15.91 2.67
C ASN A 391 17.57 16.25 3.34
N ILE A 392 17.89 17.54 3.43
CA ILE A 392 19.17 18.03 3.95
C ILE A 392 19.46 17.50 5.37
N LEU A 393 18.46 17.48 6.25
CA LEU A 393 18.63 16.97 7.61
C LEU A 393 18.90 15.47 7.62
N VAL A 394 18.15 14.70 6.83
CA VAL A 394 18.33 13.24 6.73
C VAL A 394 19.71 12.92 6.15
N GLU A 395 20.14 13.65 5.11
CA GLU A 395 21.47 13.47 4.53
C GLU A 395 22.59 13.84 5.49
N PHE A 396 22.41 14.88 6.28
CA PHE A 396 23.36 15.27 7.33
C PHE A 396 23.51 14.16 8.39
N VAL A 397 22.41 13.62 8.92
CA VAL A 397 22.45 12.51 9.89
C VAL A 397 23.12 11.28 9.28
N ARG A 398 22.79 10.94 8.04
CA ARG A 398 23.44 9.84 7.32
C ARG A 398 24.94 10.07 7.13
N ALA A 399 25.33 11.30 6.82
CA ALA A 399 26.73 11.67 6.68
C ALA A 399 27.48 11.53 8.03
N CYS A 400 26.89 11.99 9.14
CA CYS A 400 27.45 11.78 10.49
C CYS A 400 27.69 10.30 10.79
N LEU A 401 26.70 9.45 10.55
CA LEU A 401 26.82 8.00 10.77
C LEU A 401 27.85 7.35 9.84
N SER A 402 27.96 7.84 8.59
CA SER A 402 28.94 7.34 7.62
C SER A 402 30.37 7.67 8.04
N VAL A 403 30.61 8.83 8.64
CA VAL A 403 31.96 9.20 9.17
C VAL A 403 32.45 8.14 10.15
N VAL A 404 31.61 7.72 11.09
CA VAL A 404 31.97 6.70 12.09
C VAL A 404 32.08 5.32 11.43
N ARG A 405 31.11 4.92 10.63
CA ARG A 405 31.08 3.59 9.97
C ARG A 405 32.24 3.36 9.03
N GLU A 406 32.69 4.40 8.34
CA GLU A 406 33.76 4.35 7.34
C GLU A 406 35.10 4.80 7.93
N GLU A 407 35.22 4.74 9.27
CA GLU A 407 36.45 5.02 10.02
C GLU A 407 37.10 6.36 9.63
N PHE A 408 36.31 7.41 9.47
CA PHE A 408 36.77 8.75 9.11
C PHE A 408 37.51 8.77 7.76
N SER A 409 36.96 8.07 6.78
CA SER A 409 37.48 8.15 5.41
C SER A 409 37.37 9.58 4.87
N TYR A 410 38.25 9.94 3.93
CA TYR A 410 38.17 11.25 3.27
C TYR A 410 36.78 11.54 2.71
N THR A 411 36.21 10.55 2.01
CA THR A 411 34.90 10.69 1.34
C THR A 411 33.76 10.94 2.36
N SER A 412 33.73 10.18 3.46
CA SER A 412 32.68 10.32 4.47
C SER A 412 32.78 11.64 5.23
N VAL A 413 34.02 12.07 5.55
CA VAL A 413 34.26 13.35 6.21
C VAL A 413 33.87 14.51 5.30
N MET A 414 34.28 14.49 4.02
CA MET A 414 33.92 15.55 3.07
C MET A 414 32.42 15.60 2.82
N ARG A 415 31.73 14.47 2.79
CA ARG A 415 30.26 14.40 2.69
C ARG A 415 29.59 15.09 3.90
N TYR A 416 30.12 14.89 5.09
CA TYR A 416 29.63 15.53 6.31
C TYR A 416 29.85 17.03 6.30
N ILE A 417 31.08 17.50 6.06
CA ILE A 417 31.42 18.93 6.15
C ILE A 417 30.83 19.76 5.01
N ARG A 418 30.55 19.17 3.85
CA ARG A 418 29.85 19.83 2.72
C ARG A 418 28.33 20.00 2.97
N SER A 419 27.80 19.46 4.05
CA SER A 419 26.40 19.67 4.37
C SER A 419 26.11 21.14 4.69
N PRO A 420 25.04 21.74 4.15
CA PRO A 420 24.64 23.11 4.51
C PRO A 420 24.40 23.32 6.00
N LEU A 421 24.13 22.25 6.76
CA LEU A 421 23.86 22.31 8.20
C LEU A 421 25.13 22.48 9.04
N THR A 422 26.32 22.34 8.48
CA THR A 422 27.58 22.65 9.16
C THR A 422 27.84 24.14 9.25
N ASN A 423 27.10 24.94 8.47
CA ASN A 423 27.23 26.38 8.38
C ASN A 423 28.68 26.87 8.07
N MET A 424 29.41 26.05 7.32
CA MET A 424 30.78 26.36 6.89
C MET A 424 30.77 27.16 5.60
N ASP A 425 31.56 28.21 5.53
CA ASP A 425 31.72 29.00 4.33
C ASP A 425 32.52 28.22 3.25
N TYR A 426 32.29 28.58 2.00
CA TYR A 426 32.86 27.86 0.88
C TYR A 426 34.40 27.91 0.84
N SER A 427 35.02 29.05 1.24
CA SER A 427 36.49 29.24 1.25
C SER A 427 37.15 28.29 2.27
N THR A 428 36.62 28.24 3.48
CA THR A 428 37.10 27.34 4.54
C THR A 428 36.92 25.87 4.15
N LEU A 429 35.77 25.53 3.55
CA LEU A 429 35.51 24.19 3.07
C LEU A 429 36.51 23.76 1.98
N ALA A 430 36.78 24.65 1.00
CA ALA A 430 37.75 24.39 -0.04
C ALA A 430 39.17 24.20 0.53
N SER A 431 39.58 25.03 1.49
CA SER A 431 40.86 24.91 2.14
C SER A 431 41.05 23.62 2.93
N ILE A 432 40.00 23.15 3.61
CA ILE A 432 40.00 21.85 4.30
C ILE A 432 40.08 20.71 3.30
N ASP A 433 39.32 20.80 2.21
CA ASP A 433 39.27 19.78 1.14
C ASP A 433 40.67 19.61 0.51
N ASP A 434 41.26 20.72 0.06
CA ASP A 434 42.58 20.73 -0.53
C ASP A 434 43.64 20.20 0.43
N TYR A 435 43.61 20.63 1.69
CA TYR A 435 44.55 20.17 2.70
C TYR A 435 44.42 18.66 2.96
N MET A 436 43.20 18.18 3.19
CA MET A 436 42.97 16.75 3.42
C MET A 436 43.38 15.89 2.24
N TYR A 437 43.12 16.37 1.02
CA TYR A 437 43.47 15.65 -0.20
C TYR A 437 44.97 15.58 -0.41
N ILE A 438 45.67 16.74 -0.38
CA ILE A 438 47.10 16.86 -0.64
C ILE A 438 47.93 16.17 0.43
N CYS A 439 47.56 16.33 1.73
CA CYS A 439 48.28 15.72 2.85
C CYS A 439 47.86 14.27 3.14
N GLY A 440 46.88 13.73 2.39
CA GLY A 440 46.39 12.36 2.57
C GLY A 440 45.80 12.13 3.97
N ILE A 441 45.03 13.11 4.47
CA ILE A 441 44.39 13.04 5.79
C ILE A 441 43.18 12.11 5.72
N LYS A 442 43.30 10.97 6.39
CA LYS A 442 42.22 10.00 6.57
C LYS A 442 42.39 9.24 7.90
N GLY A 443 41.28 8.82 8.47
CA GLY A 443 41.26 8.15 9.77
C GLY A 443 41.31 9.10 10.96
N LEU A 444 40.61 8.69 12.03
CA LEU A 444 40.42 9.49 13.23
C LEU A 444 41.72 10.02 13.83
N ALA A 445 42.78 9.20 13.84
CA ALA A 445 44.07 9.55 14.41
C ALA A 445 44.74 10.75 13.72
N LYS A 446 44.66 10.82 12.37
CA LYS A 446 45.22 11.93 11.59
C LYS A 446 44.33 13.18 11.67
N ILE A 447 43.03 13.02 11.72
CA ILE A 447 42.10 14.15 11.82
C ILE A 447 42.19 14.82 13.19
N LYS A 448 42.38 14.06 14.27
CA LYS A 448 42.54 14.63 15.65
C LYS A 448 43.84 15.35 15.86
N LYS A 449 44.93 15.00 15.13
CA LYS A 449 46.21 15.68 15.26
C LYS A 449 46.12 17.13 14.78
N THR A 450 46.92 18.03 15.40
CA THR A 450 47.12 19.38 14.87
C THR A 450 47.80 19.29 13.49
N TRP A 451 47.30 20.05 12.55
CA TRP A 451 47.89 20.13 11.21
C TRP A 451 48.96 21.21 11.22
N GLU A 452 50.19 20.84 11.00
CA GLU A 452 51.35 21.71 11.12
C GLU A 452 52.09 21.94 9.82
N HIS A 453 51.98 20.99 8.88
CA HIS A 453 52.75 21.02 7.61
C HIS A 453 51.96 21.73 6.52
N ILE A 454 52.56 22.75 5.90
CA ILE A 454 51.98 23.43 4.73
C ILE A 454 52.71 22.90 3.48
N PRO A 455 52.07 22.09 2.65
CA PRO A 455 52.61 21.72 1.34
C PRO A 455 52.81 22.98 0.46
N ARG A 456 53.83 22.98 -0.38
CA ARG A 456 54.11 24.11 -1.30
C ARG A 456 52.92 24.47 -2.19
N GLN A 457 52.07 23.50 -2.51
CA GLN A 457 50.83 23.68 -3.28
C GLN A 457 49.75 24.49 -2.58
N LEU A 458 49.87 24.67 -1.27
CA LEU A 458 48.89 25.37 -0.42
C LEU A 458 49.48 26.68 0.15
N SER A 459 50.42 27.31 -0.57
CA SER A 459 50.98 28.60 -0.18
C SER A 459 49.84 29.67 -0.12
N GLY A 460 49.59 30.22 1.09
CA GLY A 460 48.52 31.19 1.35
C GLY A 460 47.38 30.69 2.20
N VAL A 461 47.34 29.41 2.60
CA VAL A 461 46.37 28.89 3.55
C VAL A 461 46.83 29.16 4.99
N ASP A 462 45.92 29.78 5.79
CA ASP A 462 46.19 29.94 7.21
C ASP A 462 45.91 28.64 7.97
N ILE A 463 46.97 28.02 8.45
CA ILE A 463 46.91 26.75 9.19
C ILE A 463 46.23 26.89 10.57
N GLU A 464 46.36 28.03 11.23
CA GLU A 464 45.70 28.25 12.52
C GLU A 464 44.19 28.33 12.37
N GLU A 465 43.71 29.11 11.37
CA GLU A 465 42.32 29.21 11.02
C GLU A 465 41.73 27.84 10.60
N LEU A 466 42.50 27.07 9.81
CA LEU A 466 42.12 25.73 9.37
C LEU A 466 41.97 24.75 10.53
N ASN A 467 42.89 24.78 11.51
CA ASN A 467 42.79 23.96 12.73
C ASN A 467 41.63 24.38 13.65
N ILE A 468 41.33 25.67 13.75
CA ILE A 468 40.18 26.17 14.50
C ILE A 468 38.88 25.67 13.87
N SER A 469 38.73 25.86 12.59
CA SER A 469 37.54 25.42 11.84
C SER A 469 37.35 23.91 11.89
N LYS A 470 38.40 23.13 11.72
CA LYS A 470 38.40 21.69 11.90
C LYS A 470 37.92 21.28 13.30
N ASN A 471 38.46 21.90 14.35
CA ASN A 471 38.13 21.54 15.72
C ASN A 471 36.69 21.91 16.11
N ILE A 472 36.12 22.97 15.55
CA ILE A 472 34.73 23.32 15.76
C ILE A 472 33.81 22.23 15.19
N LEU A 473 34.11 21.73 14.00
CA LEU A 473 33.29 20.71 13.35
C LEU A 473 33.31 19.35 14.06
N PHE A 474 34.43 18.97 14.62
CA PHE A 474 34.58 17.67 15.27
C PHE A 474 34.30 17.69 16.80
N ARG A 475 33.97 18.84 17.38
CA ARG A 475 33.50 18.93 18.76
C ARG A 475 32.10 18.37 19.02
N PHE A 476 31.29 18.19 17.98
CA PHE A 476 29.95 17.61 18.09
C PHE A 476 29.92 16.06 18.09
N GLY A 477 31.08 15.41 18.24
CA GLY A 477 31.23 13.95 18.26
C GLY A 477 31.58 13.34 19.62
N HIS A 478 31.25 14.02 20.72
CA HIS A 478 31.36 13.48 22.08
C HIS A 478 29.98 13.34 22.72
#